data_612a6c4b47b44f3248f1c59a0f57494f
#
_entry.id   612a6c4b47b44f3248f1c59a0f57494f
#
_cell.length_a   1.000
_cell.length_b   1.000
_cell.length_c   1.000
_cell.angle_alpha   90.00
_cell.angle_beta   90.00
_cell.angle_gamma   90.00
#
_symmetry.space_group_name_H-M   'P 1'
#
loop_
_entity.id
_entity.type
_entity.pdbx_description
1 polymer ?
#
loop_
_entity_poly.entity_id
_entity_poly.type
_entity_poly.pdbx_seq_one_letter_code
_entity_poly.pdbx_strand_id
1 'polypeptide(L)'
;LFILTSLDDIAWLLNIRGNDIHCCPVVLSYLVMDEKEIRLFVNEKAFPDSVKEALAAAGVTIYPYDDIYAYVQTIPEEKKVYLSRSNVNSRLVSNIPDGVTILDGENLTLLPKAIKNETEVQNEKTAHIKDGVAMVKFIHWLKKNVRKQEITELSAADKLYEFRSLQKNFQGNSFDPIIAYGAHGAIVHYGATKETSIPLEPKGLVLMDTGGHYLEGTTDITRTVVLGPVTEKEKKYFTAVLRGHLNLAAAKFRYGCTGLNLDALARGPLWAMGEDYN
;
A
#
# COMPACT_ATOMS: atom_id res chain seq x y z
N LEU A 1 -29.28 -3.31 3.39
CA LEU A 1 -28.22 -4.18 2.97
C LEU A 1 -26.97 -3.35 2.67
N PHE A 2 -25.80 -3.77 3.14
CA PHE A 2 -24.51 -3.15 2.80
C PHE A 2 -23.70 -4.13 1.93
N ILE A 3 -23.22 -3.67 0.79
CA ILE A 3 -22.36 -4.43 -0.11
C ILE A 3 -20.98 -3.78 -0.10
N LEU A 4 -19.95 -4.54 0.29
CA LEU A 4 -18.55 -4.12 0.34
C LEU A 4 -17.73 -4.93 -0.65
N THR A 5 -16.97 -4.24 -1.51
CA THR A 5 -16.18 -4.86 -2.58
C THR A 5 -14.70 -4.49 -2.52
N SER A 6 -14.31 -3.54 -1.65
CA SER A 6 -12.92 -3.17 -1.43
C SER A 6 -12.23 -4.26 -0.64
N LEU A 7 -11.28 -4.95 -1.26
CA LEU A 7 -10.63 -6.14 -0.70
C LEU A 7 -9.85 -5.85 0.58
N ASP A 8 -9.20 -4.69 0.65
CA ASP A 8 -8.47 -4.22 1.84
C ASP A 8 -9.41 -3.90 3.00
N ASP A 9 -10.61 -3.38 2.71
CA ASP A 9 -11.64 -3.15 3.72
C ASP A 9 -12.22 -4.47 4.27
N ILE A 10 -12.46 -5.45 3.39
CA ILE A 10 -12.90 -6.79 3.80
C ILE A 10 -11.81 -7.47 4.64
N ALA A 11 -10.55 -7.39 4.20
CA ALA A 11 -9.41 -7.96 4.91
C ALA A 11 -9.25 -7.34 6.31
N TRP A 12 -9.45 -6.02 6.44
CA TRP A 12 -9.41 -5.32 7.73
C TRP A 12 -10.61 -5.70 8.60
N LEU A 13 -11.84 -5.65 8.05
CA LEU A 13 -13.08 -5.89 8.80
C LEU A 13 -13.12 -7.32 9.40
N LEU A 14 -12.72 -8.32 8.62
CA LEU A 14 -12.73 -9.72 9.04
C LEU A 14 -11.39 -10.20 9.62
N ASN A 15 -10.38 -9.33 9.63
CA ASN A 15 -9.01 -9.65 10.03
C ASN A 15 -8.44 -10.89 9.33
N ILE A 16 -8.71 -11.03 8.05
CA ILE A 16 -8.19 -12.09 7.18
C ILE A 16 -7.13 -11.54 6.23
N ARG A 17 -6.16 -12.38 5.89
CA ARG A 17 -5.12 -12.04 4.91
C ARG A 17 -4.95 -13.21 3.95
N GLY A 18 -4.57 -12.91 2.71
CA GLY A 18 -4.29 -13.87 1.66
C GLY A 18 -3.18 -13.40 0.74
N ASN A 19 -3.00 -14.07 -0.37
CA ASN A 19 -1.97 -13.79 -1.36
C ASN A 19 -2.50 -13.83 -2.80
N ASP A 20 -3.77 -13.52 -2.98
CA ASP A 20 -4.41 -13.56 -4.30
C ASP A 20 -3.92 -12.42 -5.21
N ILE A 21 -3.37 -11.36 -4.64
CA ILE A 21 -2.81 -10.23 -5.36
C ILE A 21 -1.35 -10.03 -4.96
N HIS A 22 -0.48 -9.89 -5.96
CA HIS A 22 0.95 -9.65 -5.75
C HIS A 22 1.19 -8.41 -4.86
N CYS A 23 2.06 -8.55 -3.87
CA CYS A 23 2.37 -7.51 -2.89
C CYS A 23 1.15 -6.91 -2.15
N CYS A 24 0.00 -7.58 -2.17
CA CYS A 24 -1.19 -7.11 -1.48
C CYS A 24 -1.82 -8.28 -0.71
N PRO A 25 -1.80 -8.27 0.64
CA PRO A 25 -2.19 -9.44 1.45
C PRO A 25 -3.71 -9.53 1.62
N VAL A 26 -4.44 -9.61 0.53
CA VAL A 26 -5.91 -9.69 0.47
C VAL A 26 -6.39 -10.99 -0.14
N VAL A 27 -7.65 -11.29 0.07
CA VAL A 27 -8.37 -12.41 -0.54
C VAL A 27 -9.40 -11.86 -1.52
N LEU A 28 -9.47 -12.41 -2.73
CA LEU A 28 -10.52 -12.06 -3.69
C LEU A 28 -11.88 -12.43 -3.11
N SER A 29 -12.69 -11.44 -2.83
CA SER A 29 -13.94 -11.60 -2.09
C SER A 29 -14.94 -10.49 -2.35
N TYR A 30 -16.21 -10.77 -2.03
CA TYR A 30 -17.27 -9.79 -1.83
C TYR A 30 -17.88 -10.02 -0.46
N LEU A 31 -18.36 -8.96 0.16
CA LEU A 31 -19.06 -9.07 1.43
C LEU A 31 -20.42 -8.39 1.34
N VAL A 32 -21.44 -9.09 1.82
CA VAL A 32 -22.78 -8.55 1.96
C VAL A 32 -23.23 -8.71 3.40
N MET A 33 -23.67 -7.62 4.00
CA MET A 33 -24.07 -7.58 5.39
C MET A 33 -25.45 -6.96 5.56
N ASP A 34 -26.27 -7.56 6.42
CA ASP A 34 -27.50 -6.99 6.94
C ASP A 34 -27.57 -7.19 8.47
N GLU A 35 -28.71 -6.89 9.06
CA GLU A 35 -28.92 -7.01 10.52
C GLU A 35 -28.87 -8.45 11.04
N LYS A 36 -28.92 -9.45 10.16
CA LYS A 36 -29.05 -10.86 10.51
C LYS A 36 -27.81 -11.69 10.19
N GLU A 37 -27.08 -11.35 9.12
CA GLU A 37 -26.05 -12.20 8.57
C GLU A 37 -24.94 -11.39 7.87
N ILE A 38 -23.73 -11.87 8.02
CA ILE A 38 -22.56 -11.43 7.24
C ILE A 38 -22.23 -12.55 6.24
N ARG A 39 -22.36 -12.25 4.95
CA ARG A 39 -22.11 -13.19 3.85
C ARG A 39 -20.80 -12.85 3.19
N LEU A 40 -19.85 -13.77 3.23
CA LEU A 40 -18.55 -13.66 2.56
C LEU A 40 -18.54 -14.56 1.32
N PHE A 41 -18.48 -13.96 0.15
CA PHE A 41 -18.35 -14.66 -1.12
C PHE A 41 -16.87 -14.79 -1.48
N VAL A 42 -16.35 -16.02 -1.51
CA VAL A 42 -14.92 -16.28 -1.60
C VAL A 42 -14.64 -17.68 -2.14
N ASN A 43 -13.41 -17.94 -2.60
CA ASN A 43 -12.97 -19.30 -2.85
C ASN A 43 -12.75 -20.04 -1.54
N GLU A 44 -13.74 -20.78 -1.07
CA GLU A 44 -13.70 -21.52 0.20
C GLU A 44 -12.50 -22.46 0.31
N LYS A 45 -12.02 -23.01 -0.82
CA LYS A 45 -10.88 -23.96 -0.84
C LYS A 45 -9.55 -23.29 -0.45
N ALA A 46 -9.48 -21.96 -0.51
CA ALA A 46 -8.31 -21.20 -0.08
C ALA A 46 -8.22 -21.04 1.44
N PHE A 47 -9.29 -21.35 2.20
CA PHE A 47 -9.34 -21.15 3.64
C PHE A 47 -9.01 -22.44 4.40
N PRO A 48 -8.02 -22.41 5.32
CA PRO A 48 -7.83 -23.45 6.33
C PRO A 48 -9.07 -23.60 7.22
N ASP A 49 -9.32 -24.81 7.74
CA ASP A 49 -10.49 -25.07 8.58
C ASP A 49 -10.54 -24.19 9.83
N SER A 50 -9.38 -23.90 10.44
CA SER A 50 -9.29 -22.98 11.58
C SER A 50 -9.76 -21.54 11.27
N VAL A 51 -9.56 -21.08 10.04
CA VAL A 51 -10.06 -19.76 9.60
C VAL A 51 -11.57 -19.81 9.38
N LYS A 52 -12.08 -20.90 8.78
CA LYS A 52 -13.53 -21.10 8.59
C LYS A 52 -14.27 -21.14 9.93
N GLU A 53 -13.73 -21.87 10.90
CA GLU A 53 -14.26 -21.94 12.27
C GLU A 53 -14.28 -20.57 12.95
N ALA A 54 -13.19 -19.79 12.81
CA ALA A 54 -13.12 -18.44 13.38
C ALA A 54 -14.13 -17.48 12.73
N LEU A 55 -14.30 -17.54 11.41
CA LEU A 55 -15.30 -16.76 10.69
C LEU A 55 -16.72 -17.15 11.09
N ALA A 56 -17.02 -18.43 11.17
CA ALA A 56 -18.32 -18.94 11.64
C ALA A 56 -18.62 -18.49 13.07
N ALA A 57 -17.64 -18.55 13.98
CA ALA A 57 -17.78 -18.05 15.35
C ALA A 57 -18.02 -16.55 15.42
N ALA A 58 -17.56 -15.78 14.41
CA ALA A 58 -17.82 -14.35 14.27
C ALA A 58 -19.17 -14.04 13.55
N GLY A 59 -19.97 -15.06 13.22
CA GLY A 59 -21.27 -14.89 12.54
C GLY A 59 -21.15 -14.68 11.03
N VAL A 60 -20.03 -15.05 10.43
CA VAL A 60 -19.80 -14.95 8.99
C VAL A 60 -20.11 -16.28 8.32
N THR A 61 -20.98 -16.26 7.31
CA THR A 61 -21.29 -17.40 6.46
C THR A 61 -20.52 -17.26 5.15
N ILE A 62 -19.83 -18.35 4.75
CA ILE A 62 -19.05 -18.40 3.51
C ILE A 62 -19.92 -18.93 2.36
N TYR A 63 -19.83 -18.27 1.21
CA TYR A 63 -20.47 -18.63 -0.05
C TYR A 63 -19.45 -18.68 -1.18
N PRO A 64 -19.71 -19.47 -2.25
CA PRO A 64 -18.84 -19.48 -3.43
C PRO A 64 -18.70 -18.07 -4.03
N TYR A 65 -17.48 -17.73 -4.48
CA TYR A 65 -17.13 -16.39 -4.97
C TYR A 65 -18.10 -15.85 -6.04
N ASP A 66 -18.43 -16.68 -7.03
CA ASP A 66 -19.27 -16.27 -8.16
C ASP A 66 -20.77 -16.17 -7.81
N ASP A 67 -21.20 -16.74 -6.71
CA ASP A 67 -22.61 -16.73 -6.28
C ASP A 67 -23.10 -15.33 -5.91
N ILE A 68 -22.20 -14.37 -5.72
CA ILE A 68 -22.56 -12.97 -5.46
C ILE A 68 -23.51 -12.41 -6.53
N TYR A 69 -23.28 -12.74 -7.80
CA TYR A 69 -24.09 -12.23 -8.91
C TYR A 69 -25.50 -12.80 -8.91
N ALA A 70 -25.65 -14.08 -8.56
CA ALA A 70 -26.96 -14.69 -8.40
C ALA A 70 -27.65 -14.16 -7.14
N TYR A 71 -26.90 -13.98 -6.04
CA TYR A 71 -27.44 -13.45 -4.81
C TYR A 71 -28.03 -12.05 -4.96
N VAL A 72 -27.33 -11.12 -5.62
CA VAL A 72 -27.84 -9.75 -5.75
C VAL A 72 -29.12 -9.67 -6.58
N GLN A 73 -29.37 -10.62 -7.50
CA GLN A 73 -30.62 -10.73 -8.25
C GLN A 73 -31.83 -11.12 -7.36
N THR A 74 -31.57 -11.72 -6.20
CA THR A 74 -32.63 -12.13 -5.26
C THR A 74 -32.98 -11.06 -4.25
N ILE A 75 -32.35 -9.90 -4.31
CA ILE A 75 -32.64 -8.80 -3.36
C ILE A 75 -34.06 -8.29 -3.59
N PRO A 76 -34.94 -8.32 -2.57
CA PRO A 76 -36.30 -7.83 -2.70
C PRO A 76 -36.35 -6.33 -3.00
N GLU A 77 -37.30 -5.90 -3.84
CA GLU A 77 -37.41 -4.52 -4.32
C GLU A 77 -37.65 -3.50 -3.18
N GLU A 78 -38.27 -3.91 -2.08
CA GLU A 78 -38.48 -3.06 -0.91
C GLU A 78 -37.20 -2.79 -0.09
N LYS A 79 -36.12 -3.51 -0.36
CA LYS A 79 -34.84 -3.32 0.31
C LYS A 79 -34.07 -2.13 -0.27
N LYS A 80 -33.27 -1.51 0.59
CA LYS A 80 -32.26 -0.52 0.18
C LYS A 80 -30.88 -1.15 0.22
N VAL A 81 -30.09 -0.94 -0.82
CA VAL A 81 -28.70 -1.40 -0.92
C VAL A 81 -27.79 -0.19 -0.78
N TYR A 82 -26.94 -0.19 0.22
CA TYR A 82 -25.86 0.78 0.36
C TYR A 82 -24.57 0.19 -0.21
N LEU A 83 -23.91 0.91 -1.12
CA LEU A 83 -22.64 0.53 -1.72
C LEU A 83 -21.89 1.78 -2.21
N SER A 84 -20.59 1.64 -2.49
CA SER A 84 -19.79 2.68 -3.14
C SER A 84 -19.71 2.40 -4.64
N ARG A 85 -20.37 3.25 -5.46
CA ARG A 85 -20.33 3.11 -6.93
C ARG A 85 -18.93 3.30 -7.53
N SER A 86 -18.04 4.00 -6.83
CA SER A 86 -16.66 4.17 -7.26
C SER A 86 -15.81 2.91 -7.06
N ASN A 87 -16.23 1.99 -6.19
CA ASN A 87 -15.47 0.80 -5.81
C ASN A 87 -16.09 -0.51 -6.29
N VAL A 88 -17.39 -0.49 -6.64
CA VAL A 88 -18.10 -1.68 -7.10
C VAL A 88 -17.96 -1.89 -8.61
N ASN A 89 -17.85 -3.14 -9.05
CA ASN A 89 -17.85 -3.42 -10.49
C ASN A 89 -19.26 -3.26 -11.11
N SER A 90 -19.30 -2.85 -12.37
CA SER A 90 -20.54 -2.58 -13.11
C SER A 90 -21.45 -3.81 -13.22
N ARG A 91 -20.88 -5.02 -13.39
CA ARG A 91 -21.65 -6.26 -13.47
C ARG A 91 -22.46 -6.52 -12.21
N LEU A 92 -21.88 -6.26 -11.03
CA LEU A 92 -22.60 -6.42 -9.77
C LEU A 92 -23.80 -5.48 -9.70
N VAL A 93 -23.59 -4.20 -10.03
CA VAL A 93 -24.66 -3.19 -10.02
C VAL A 93 -25.77 -3.53 -11.02
N SER A 94 -25.43 -3.96 -12.23
CA SER A 94 -26.41 -4.32 -13.26
C SER A 94 -27.21 -5.60 -12.96
N ASN A 95 -26.77 -6.41 -12.00
CA ASN A 95 -27.53 -7.57 -11.52
C ASN A 95 -28.48 -7.25 -10.35
N ILE A 96 -28.42 -6.08 -9.77
CA ILE A 96 -29.40 -5.64 -8.74
C ILE A 96 -30.71 -5.32 -9.46
N PRO A 97 -31.87 -5.82 -8.99
CA PRO A 97 -33.17 -5.53 -9.63
C PRO A 97 -33.46 -4.02 -9.69
N ASP A 98 -34.08 -3.59 -10.79
CA ASP A 98 -34.37 -2.14 -11.03
C ASP A 98 -35.25 -1.50 -9.96
N GLY A 99 -36.11 -2.29 -9.29
CA GLY A 99 -36.95 -1.83 -8.19
C GLY A 99 -36.21 -1.56 -6.88
N VAL A 100 -34.98 -2.05 -6.73
CA VAL A 100 -34.17 -1.87 -5.52
C VAL A 100 -33.57 -0.47 -5.48
N THR A 101 -33.77 0.23 -4.37
CA THR A 101 -33.15 1.55 -4.16
C THR A 101 -31.68 1.40 -3.80
N ILE A 102 -30.78 1.88 -4.67
CA ILE A 102 -29.34 1.96 -4.38
C ILE A 102 -29.02 3.30 -3.71
N LEU A 103 -28.42 3.22 -2.54
CA LEU A 103 -27.85 4.35 -1.81
C LEU A 103 -26.35 4.36 -2.08
N ASP A 104 -25.86 5.36 -2.82
CA ASP A 104 -24.45 5.55 -3.13
C ASP A 104 -23.75 6.36 -2.05
N GLY A 105 -22.58 5.91 -1.62
CA GLY A 105 -21.76 6.60 -0.63
C GLY A 105 -20.41 5.94 -0.42
N GLU A 106 -19.57 6.55 0.41
CA GLU A 106 -18.28 5.97 0.78
C GLU A 106 -18.47 4.70 1.61
N ASN A 107 -17.51 3.78 1.51
CA ASN A 107 -17.53 2.56 2.33
C ASN A 107 -17.59 2.91 3.82
N LEU A 108 -18.52 2.29 4.54
CA LEU A 108 -18.69 2.49 5.99
C LEU A 108 -17.44 2.09 6.79
N THR A 109 -16.56 1.30 6.22
CA THR A 109 -15.28 0.86 6.77
C THR A 109 -14.17 1.90 6.64
N LEU A 110 -14.29 2.86 5.72
CA LEU A 110 -13.21 3.79 5.37
C LEU A 110 -12.67 4.56 6.60
N LEU A 111 -13.55 5.24 7.31
CA LEU A 111 -13.15 6.03 8.47
C LEU A 111 -12.75 5.17 9.69
N PRO A 112 -13.50 4.13 10.10
CA PRO A 112 -13.07 3.23 11.17
C PRO A 112 -11.71 2.58 10.92
N LYS A 113 -11.40 2.15 9.68
CA LYS A 113 -10.10 1.61 9.30
C LYS A 113 -8.98 2.66 9.38
N ALA A 114 -9.26 3.90 9.00
CA ALA A 114 -8.29 4.99 9.05
C ALA A 114 -7.95 5.40 10.49
N ILE A 115 -8.90 5.33 11.41
CA ILE A 115 -8.71 5.64 12.84
C ILE A 115 -8.22 4.38 13.56
N LYS A 116 -6.90 4.27 13.71
CA LYS A 116 -6.26 3.12 14.33
C LYS A 116 -6.49 3.08 15.84
N ASN A 117 -6.77 1.89 16.36
CA ASN A 117 -6.82 1.65 17.80
C ASN A 117 -5.38 1.57 18.38
N GLU A 118 -5.30 1.48 19.70
CA GLU A 118 -4.00 1.50 20.41
C GLU A 118 -3.10 0.30 20.01
N THR A 119 -3.68 -0.87 19.81
CA THR A 119 -2.95 -2.07 19.37
C THR A 119 -2.41 -1.90 17.95
N GLU A 120 -3.21 -1.40 17.02
CA GLU A 120 -2.79 -1.11 15.64
C GLU A 120 -1.68 -0.07 15.61
N VAL A 121 -1.78 1.00 16.41
CA VAL A 121 -0.72 2.03 16.51
C VAL A 121 0.58 1.45 17.03
N GLN A 122 0.55 0.61 18.08
CA GLN A 122 1.76 0.00 18.64
C GLN A 122 2.37 -1.02 17.66
N ASN A 123 1.55 -1.78 16.98
CA ASN A 123 1.98 -2.74 15.98
C ASN A 123 2.64 -2.04 14.78
N GLU A 124 2.05 -0.96 14.26
CA GLU A 124 2.63 -0.19 13.17
C GLU A 124 4.00 0.42 13.54
N LYS A 125 4.15 0.94 14.76
CA LYS A 125 5.45 1.37 15.29
C LYS A 125 6.46 0.23 15.29
N THR A 126 6.05 -0.97 15.69
CA THR A 126 6.91 -2.16 15.73
C THR A 126 7.36 -2.57 14.33
N ALA A 127 6.45 -2.57 13.35
CA ALA A 127 6.76 -2.85 11.94
C ALA A 127 7.80 -1.86 11.40
N HIS A 128 7.62 -0.56 11.66
CA HIS A 128 8.55 0.48 11.21
C HIS A 128 9.93 0.39 11.89
N ILE A 129 10.01 -0.04 13.16
CA ILE A 129 11.31 -0.30 13.82
C ILE A 129 12.03 -1.45 13.14
N LYS A 130 11.35 -2.56 12.85
CA LYS A 130 11.92 -3.73 12.18
C LYS A 130 12.44 -3.38 10.79
N ASP A 131 11.61 -2.73 10.00
CA ASP A 131 11.99 -2.33 8.65
C ASP A 131 13.07 -1.26 8.63
N GLY A 132 13.02 -0.30 9.55
CA GLY A 132 14.07 0.68 9.76
C GLY A 132 15.43 0.05 10.06
N VAL A 133 15.47 -1.01 10.87
CA VAL A 133 16.70 -1.78 11.15
C VAL A 133 17.21 -2.45 9.87
N ALA A 134 16.34 -3.07 9.07
CA ALA A 134 16.72 -3.68 7.79
C ALA A 134 17.26 -2.62 6.82
N MET A 135 16.60 -1.47 6.70
CA MET A 135 16.99 -0.36 5.84
C MET A 135 18.35 0.23 6.25
N VAL A 136 18.59 0.45 7.55
CA VAL A 136 19.88 0.96 8.04
C VAL A 136 21.01 -0.02 7.75
N LYS A 137 20.80 -1.32 7.98
CA LYS A 137 21.78 -2.35 7.65
C LYS A 137 22.06 -2.39 6.15
N PHE A 138 21.04 -2.28 5.32
CA PHE A 138 21.16 -2.25 3.87
C PHE A 138 21.95 -1.02 3.39
N ILE A 139 21.61 0.18 3.84
CA ILE A 139 22.32 1.41 3.46
C ILE A 139 23.80 1.33 3.88
N HIS A 140 24.08 0.82 5.08
CA HIS A 140 25.46 0.61 5.53
C HIS A 140 26.20 -0.38 4.61
N TRP A 141 25.57 -1.53 4.32
CA TRP A 141 26.14 -2.53 3.43
C TRP A 141 26.39 -1.96 2.03
N LEU A 142 25.43 -1.26 1.45
CA LEU A 142 25.53 -0.65 0.12
C LEU A 142 26.71 0.32 0.04
N LYS A 143 26.81 1.27 0.97
CA LYS A 143 27.92 2.25 1.01
C LYS A 143 29.29 1.60 1.19
N LYS A 144 29.36 0.49 1.94
CA LYS A 144 30.60 -0.23 2.18
C LYS A 144 31.06 -1.07 0.96
N ASN A 145 30.13 -1.54 0.16
CA ASN A 145 30.41 -2.53 -0.88
C ASN A 145 30.34 -1.99 -2.31
N VAL A 146 29.67 -0.86 -2.57
CA VAL A 146 29.55 -0.29 -3.93
C VAL A 146 30.90 0.01 -4.62
N ARG A 147 32.00 0.13 -3.86
CA ARG A 147 33.37 0.30 -4.38
C ARG A 147 34.15 -1.01 -4.51
N LYS A 148 33.58 -2.13 -4.05
CA LYS A 148 34.32 -3.38 -3.89
C LYS A 148 33.84 -4.48 -4.83
N GLN A 149 32.59 -4.40 -5.24
CA GLN A 149 31.94 -5.39 -6.08
C GLN A 149 30.87 -4.71 -6.93
N GLU A 150 30.55 -5.33 -8.04
CA GLU A 150 29.42 -4.90 -8.85
C GLU A 150 28.12 -5.12 -8.10
N ILE A 151 27.31 -4.08 -8.01
CA ILE A 151 25.96 -4.08 -7.44
C ILE A 151 25.06 -3.40 -8.46
N THR A 152 24.04 -4.10 -8.93
CA THR A 152 23.02 -3.54 -9.84
C THR A 152 21.78 -3.12 -9.05
N GLU A 153 20.88 -2.39 -9.69
CA GLU A 153 19.58 -2.02 -9.09
C GLU A 153 18.81 -3.25 -8.60
N LEU A 154 18.78 -4.33 -9.40
CA LEU A 154 18.13 -5.59 -9.01
C LEU A 154 18.84 -6.28 -7.84
N SER A 155 20.17 -6.44 -7.91
CA SER A 155 20.90 -7.10 -6.84
C SER A 155 20.89 -6.31 -5.52
N ALA A 156 20.72 -5.00 -5.60
CA ALA A 156 20.51 -4.15 -4.43
C ALA A 156 19.10 -4.38 -3.81
N ALA A 157 18.07 -4.52 -4.65
CA ALA A 157 16.73 -4.87 -4.21
C ALA A 157 16.68 -6.25 -3.52
N ASP A 158 17.33 -7.26 -4.13
CA ASP A 158 17.46 -8.60 -3.54
C ASP A 158 18.16 -8.55 -2.18
N LYS A 159 19.21 -7.73 -2.07
CA LYS A 159 19.94 -7.59 -0.81
C LYS A 159 19.13 -6.92 0.29
N LEU A 160 18.30 -5.95 -0.04
CA LEU A 160 17.37 -5.36 0.91
C LEU A 160 16.32 -6.39 1.37
N TYR A 161 15.80 -7.19 0.43
CA TYR A 161 14.89 -8.29 0.76
C TYR A 161 15.52 -9.28 1.75
N GLU A 162 16.81 -9.65 1.57
CA GLU A 162 17.53 -10.49 2.53
C GLU A 162 17.55 -9.87 3.94
N PHE A 163 17.85 -8.57 4.08
CA PHE A 163 17.85 -7.91 5.39
C PHE A 163 16.45 -7.85 6.03
N ARG A 164 15.40 -7.69 5.23
CA ARG A 164 14.01 -7.72 5.67
C ARG A 164 13.60 -9.12 6.12
N SER A 165 13.98 -10.16 5.37
CA SER A 165 13.64 -11.55 5.69
C SER A 165 14.24 -12.04 7.01
N LEU A 166 15.29 -11.39 7.50
CA LEU A 166 15.86 -11.65 8.83
C LEU A 166 15.04 -11.04 9.98
N GLN A 167 14.07 -10.20 9.68
CA GLN A 167 13.20 -9.62 10.69
C GLN A 167 12.06 -10.59 11.03
N LYS A 168 11.75 -10.72 12.31
CA LYS A 168 10.66 -11.58 12.76
C LYS A 168 9.33 -11.13 12.16
N ASN A 169 8.53 -12.10 11.71
CA ASN A 169 7.20 -11.89 11.15
C ASN A 169 7.16 -11.14 9.80
N PHE A 170 8.27 -11.06 9.07
CA PHE A 170 8.29 -10.55 7.71
C PHE A 170 7.48 -11.48 6.79
N GLN A 171 6.61 -10.90 5.94
CA GLN A 171 5.70 -11.62 5.06
C GLN A 171 6.02 -11.42 3.57
N GLY A 172 6.84 -10.43 3.22
CA GLY A 172 7.17 -10.10 1.84
C GLY A 172 7.24 -8.59 1.62
N ASN A 173 7.55 -8.18 0.40
CA ASN A 173 7.52 -6.77 0.02
C ASN A 173 6.08 -6.25 0.00
N SER A 174 5.88 -4.98 0.36
CA SER A 174 4.58 -4.31 0.26
C SER A 174 4.27 -3.81 -1.16
N PHE A 175 5.30 -3.65 -1.98
CA PHE A 175 5.24 -3.38 -3.42
C PHE A 175 6.59 -3.77 -4.04
N ASP A 176 6.64 -3.79 -5.39
CA ASP A 176 7.88 -4.07 -6.09
C ASP A 176 8.91 -2.97 -5.79
N PRO A 177 10.11 -3.32 -5.27
CA PRO A 177 11.06 -2.34 -4.81
C PRO A 177 11.62 -1.50 -5.96
N ILE A 178 11.65 -0.20 -5.77
CA ILE A 178 12.28 0.75 -6.68
C ILE A 178 13.67 1.06 -6.13
N ILE A 179 14.69 0.60 -6.83
CA ILE A 179 16.08 1.03 -6.62
C ILE A 179 16.51 1.71 -7.92
N ALA A 180 16.60 3.02 -7.92
CA ALA A 180 16.77 3.82 -9.12
C ALA A 180 18.05 4.67 -9.03
N TYR A 181 19.04 4.37 -9.87
CA TYR A 181 20.33 5.04 -9.87
C TYR A 181 20.41 6.11 -10.98
N GLY A 182 20.94 7.27 -10.63
CA GLY A 182 21.15 8.36 -11.58
C GLY A 182 19.85 8.78 -12.30
N ALA A 183 19.85 8.67 -13.63
CA ALA A 183 18.71 9.09 -14.46
C ALA A 183 17.43 8.28 -14.20
N HIS A 184 17.52 7.03 -13.78
CA HIS A 184 16.37 6.20 -13.47
C HIS A 184 15.56 6.77 -12.29
N GLY A 185 16.20 7.50 -11.37
CA GLY A 185 15.53 8.18 -10.26
C GLY A 185 14.54 9.28 -10.68
N ALA A 186 14.57 9.72 -11.94
CA ALA A 186 13.61 10.68 -12.50
C ALA A 186 12.35 10.00 -13.09
N ILE A 187 12.34 8.67 -13.19
CA ILE A 187 11.21 7.93 -13.74
C ILE A 187 10.26 7.58 -12.59
N VAL A 188 9.06 8.16 -12.62
CA VAL A 188 8.02 7.86 -11.63
C VAL A 188 7.60 6.39 -11.75
N HIS A 189 7.50 5.69 -10.60
CA HIS A 189 7.22 4.26 -10.53
C HIS A 189 8.21 3.40 -11.36
N TYR A 190 9.50 3.77 -11.38
CA TYR A 190 10.53 2.99 -12.06
C TYR A 190 10.54 1.53 -11.56
N GLY A 191 10.60 0.60 -12.50
CA GLY A 191 10.77 -0.82 -12.23
C GLY A 191 12.00 -1.36 -12.98
N ALA A 192 13.05 -1.73 -12.27
CA ALA A 192 14.21 -2.37 -12.89
C ALA A 192 13.83 -3.75 -13.43
N THR A 193 14.21 -4.03 -14.68
CA THR A 193 14.16 -5.37 -15.29
C THR A 193 15.55 -5.88 -15.54
N LYS A 194 15.69 -7.14 -15.99
CA LYS A 194 17.00 -7.69 -16.37
C LYS A 194 17.67 -6.90 -17.50
N GLU A 195 16.86 -6.29 -18.36
CA GLU A 195 17.29 -5.52 -19.52
C GLU A 195 17.62 -4.06 -19.17
N THR A 196 16.94 -3.49 -18.21
CA THR A 196 17.06 -2.07 -17.85
C THR A 196 17.93 -1.80 -16.63
N SER A 197 18.13 -2.82 -15.78
CA SER A 197 18.95 -2.68 -14.57
C SER A 197 20.38 -2.30 -14.87
N ILE A 198 20.88 -1.25 -14.21
CA ILE A 198 22.24 -0.76 -14.38
C ILE A 198 23.08 -0.95 -13.12
N PRO A 199 24.41 -0.99 -13.24
CA PRO A 199 25.32 -0.99 -12.10
C PRO A 199 25.24 0.32 -11.32
N LEU A 200 25.25 0.22 -9.98
CA LEU A 200 25.43 1.36 -9.09
C LEU A 200 26.91 1.71 -9.01
N GLU A 201 27.26 2.94 -9.32
CA GLU A 201 28.63 3.42 -9.23
C GLU A 201 28.89 4.15 -7.90
N PRO A 202 30.17 4.21 -7.42
CA PRO A 202 30.51 4.91 -6.18
C PRO A 202 30.56 6.43 -6.38
N LYS A 203 29.50 7.01 -6.97
CA LYS A 203 29.27 8.44 -7.22
C LYS A 203 27.76 8.73 -7.30
N GLY A 204 27.37 9.99 -7.21
CA GLY A 204 25.99 10.43 -7.41
C GLY A 204 25.00 9.91 -6.37
N LEU A 205 23.74 9.85 -6.78
CA LEU A 205 22.61 9.54 -5.92
C LEU A 205 21.91 8.24 -6.38
N VAL A 206 21.40 7.48 -5.41
CA VAL A 206 20.44 6.40 -5.62
C VAL A 206 19.18 6.72 -4.84
N LEU A 207 18.04 6.64 -5.51
CA LEU A 207 16.71 6.68 -4.91
C LEU A 207 16.27 5.25 -4.63
N MET A 208 15.74 5.03 -3.45
CA MET A 208 15.24 3.73 -3.00
C MET A 208 13.85 3.94 -2.42
N ASP A 209 12.84 3.38 -3.07
CA ASP A 209 11.45 3.40 -2.64
C ASP A 209 10.98 1.97 -2.48
N THR A 210 10.74 1.57 -1.25
CA THR A 210 10.60 0.16 -0.88
C THR A 210 9.77 0.01 0.39
N GLY A 211 9.14 -1.14 0.56
CA GLY A 211 8.39 -1.43 1.76
C GLY A 211 8.27 -2.93 2.06
N GLY A 212 7.77 -3.25 3.22
CA GLY A 212 7.58 -4.63 3.66
C GLY A 212 6.29 -4.84 4.43
N HIS A 213 5.71 -6.01 4.26
CA HIS A 213 4.63 -6.53 5.11
C HIS A 213 5.20 -7.30 6.28
N TYR A 214 4.68 -7.01 7.45
CA TYR A 214 4.91 -7.74 8.70
C TYR A 214 3.56 -8.14 9.30
N LEU A 215 3.50 -9.14 10.15
CA LEU A 215 2.25 -9.45 10.85
C LEU A 215 1.74 -8.27 11.68
N GLU A 216 2.63 -7.37 12.07
CA GLU A 216 2.30 -6.19 12.85
C GLU A 216 1.79 -5.02 12.00
N GLY A 217 2.22 -4.90 10.75
CA GLY A 217 1.83 -3.78 9.88
C GLY A 217 2.59 -3.73 8.57
N THR A 218 2.35 -2.68 7.81
CA THR A 218 2.95 -2.47 6.49
C THR A 218 3.80 -1.22 6.51
N THR A 219 4.98 -1.28 5.88
CA THR A 219 5.88 -0.14 5.72
C THR A 219 5.97 0.30 4.27
N ASP A 220 6.29 1.58 4.11
CA ASP A 220 6.60 2.25 2.86
C ASP A 220 7.69 3.29 3.17
N ILE A 221 8.90 3.08 2.67
CA ILE A 221 10.07 3.88 3.02
C ILE A 221 10.83 4.30 1.76
N THR A 222 10.83 5.59 1.48
CA THR A 222 11.66 6.18 0.44
C THR A 222 12.89 6.85 1.02
N ARG A 223 14.07 6.60 0.44
CA ARG A 223 15.31 7.28 0.78
C ARG A 223 16.15 7.55 -0.47
N THR A 224 16.64 8.79 -0.58
CA THR A 224 17.66 9.15 -1.57
C THR A 224 19.01 9.25 -0.86
N VAL A 225 19.98 8.44 -1.29
CA VAL A 225 21.30 8.34 -0.62
C VAL A 225 22.43 8.65 -1.58
N VAL A 226 23.48 9.25 -1.03
CA VAL A 226 24.75 9.50 -1.73
C VAL A 226 25.61 8.23 -1.72
N LEU A 227 26.08 7.81 -2.91
CA LEU A 227 27.02 6.69 -3.05
C LEU A 227 28.47 7.11 -3.15
N GLY A 228 28.74 8.40 -3.37
CA GLY A 228 30.08 8.96 -3.48
C GLY A 228 30.04 10.46 -3.81
N PRO A 229 31.03 11.01 -4.56
CA PRO A 229 31.02 12.42 -4.93
C PRO A 229 29.73 12.81 -5.67
N VAL A 230 29.19 13.97 -5.33
CA VAL A 230 28.00 14.59 -5.95
C VAL A 230 28.36 15.99 -6.46
N THR A 231 27.68 16.44 -7.50
CA THR A 231 27.83 17.77 -8.08
C THR A 231 27.14 18.85 -7.23
N GLU A 232 27.50 20.10 -7.40
CA GLU A 232 26.82 21.23 -6.75
C GLU A 232 25.35 21.34 -7.20
N LYS A 233 25.04 20.94 -8.45
CA LYS A 233 23.67 20.86 -8.93
C LYS A 233 22.85 19.84 -8.12
N GLU A 234 23.34 18.62 -7.94
CA GLU A 234 22.67 17.58 -7.15
C GLU A 234 22.44 18.04 -5.70
N LYS A 235 23.43 18.65 -5.06
CA LYS A 235 23.28 19.22 -3.71
C LYS A 235 22.19 20.28 -3.64
N LYS A 236 22.16 21.19 -4.63
CA LYS A 236 21.17 22.26 -4.70
C LYS A 236 19.74 21.70 -4.81
N TYR A 237 19.52 20.74 -5.73
CA TYR A 237 18.21 20.14 -5.93
C TYR A 237 17.78 19.26 -4.75
N PHE A 238 18.70 18.44 -4.24
CA PHE A 238 18.42 17.65 -3.02
C PHE A 238 17.97 18.55 -1.86
N THR A 239 18.66 19.68 -1.68
CA THR A 239 18.32 20.65 -0.61
C THR A 239 16.95 21.29 -0.84
N ALA A 240 16.62 21.66 -2.09
CA ALA A 240 15.32 22.25 -2.43
C ALA A 240 14.17 21.27 -2.17
N VAL A 241 14.32 20.02 -2.60
CA VAL A 241 13.34 18.95 -2.36
C VAL A 241 13.19 18.70 -0.86
N LEU A 242 14.30 18.60 -0.11
CA LEU A 242 14.26 18.41 1.34
C LEU A 242 13.53 19.57 2.04
N ARG A 243 13.77 20.81 1.62
CA ARG A 243 13.06 21.99 2.16
C ARG A 243 11.55 21.89 1.90
N GLY A 244 11.14 21.50 0.68
CA GLY A 244 9.74 21.28 0.35
C GLY A 244 9.10 20.21 1.23
N HIS A 245 9.78 19.08 1.37
CA HIS A 245 9.35 17.99 2.26
C HIS A 245 9.18 18.47 3.71
N LEU A 246 10.16 19.19 4.27
CA LEU A 246 10.09 19.68 5.64
C LEU A 246 9.00 20.75 5.82
N ASN A 247 8.79 21.63 4.84
CA ASN A 247 7.70 22.61 4.85
C ASN A 247 6.35 21.93 4.95
N LEU A 248 6.13 20.89 4.12
CA LEU A 248 4.90 20.10 4.12
C LEU A 248 4.72 19.35 5.44
N ALA A 249 5.78 18.68 5.93
CA ALA A 249 5.74 17.92 7.19
C ALA A 249 5.46 18.80 8.43
N ALA A 250 5.90 20.06 8.41
CA ALA A 250 5.66 21.01 9.48
C ALA A 250 4.34 21.79 9.35
N ALA A 251 3.59 21.59 8.27
CA ALA A 251 2.40 22.37 7.97
C ALA A 251 1.29 22.14 9.00
N LYS A 252 0.65 23.22 9.41
CA LYS A 252 -0.60 23.21 10.18
C LYS A 252 -1.73 23.68 9.26
N PHE A 253 -2.79 22.89 9.17
CA PHE A 253 -3.90 23.18 8.27
C PHE A 253 -5.24 22.86 8.92
N ARG A 254 -6.31 23.41 8.36
CA ARG A 254 -7.66 23.21 8.87
C ARG A 254 -8.20 21.84 8.43
N TYR A 255 -9.06 21.25 9.23
CA TYR A 255 -9.85 20.09 8.81
C TYR A 255 -10.63 20.42 7.53
N GLY A 256 -10.62 19.48 6.58
CA GLY A 256 -11.19 19.63 5.24
C GLY A 256 -10.21 20.15 4.17
N CYS A 257 -8.98 20.54 4.53
CA CYS A 257 -7.93 20.73 3.54
C CYS A 257 -7.55 19.41 2.88
N THR A 258 -7.34 19.45 1.58
CA THR A 258 -6.90 18.31 0.76
C THR A 258 -5.44 18.42 0.39
N GLY A 259 -4.85 17.36 -0.18
CA GLY A 259 -3.49 17.39 -0.70
C GLY A 259 -3.26 18.51 -1.72
N LEU A 260 -4.27 18.83 -2.55
CA LEU A 260 -4.20 19.93 -3.51
C LEU A 260 -3.92 21.28 -2.83
N ASN A 261 -4.46 21.54 -1.65
CA ASN A 261 -4.21 22.77 -0.91
C ASN A 261 -2.78 22.82 -0.34
N LEU A 262 -2.18 21.68 -0.06
CA LEU A 262 -0.89 21.54 0.63
C LEU A 262 0.29 21.39 -0.35
N ASP A 263 0.05 21.00 -1.58
CA ASP A 263 1.05 20.71 -2.61
C ASP A 263 2.02 21.87 -2.84
N ALA A 264 1.52 23.11 -2.82
CA ALA A 264 2.33 24.32 -2.97
C ALA A 264 3.45 24.46 -1.91
N LEU A 265 3.27 23.85 -0.73
CA LEU A 265 4.29 23.88 0.33
C LEU A 265 5.51 23.03 -0.05
N ALA A 266 5.26 21.91 -0.73
CA ALA A 266 6.32 21.05 -1.25
C ALA A 266 6.99 21.64 -2.49
N ARG A 267 6.20 22.21 -3.44
CA ARG A 267 6.70 22.78 -4.70
C ARG A 267 7.40 24.12 -4.54
N GLY A 268 7.01 24.94 -3.56
CA GLY A 268 7.49 26.31 -3.41
C GLY A 268 9.00 26.48 -3.50
N PRO A 269 9.84 25.68 -2.82
CA PRO A 269 11.30 25.78 -2.94
C PRO A 269 11.85 25.48 -4.34
N LEU A 270 11.18 24.62 -5.14
CA LEU A 270 11.53 24.33 -6.53
C LEU A 270 11.07 25.48 -7.44
N TRP A 271 9.85 25.97 -7.29
CA TRP A 271 9.35 27.12 -8.04
C TRP A 271 10.22 28.38 -7.86
N ALA A 272 10.74 28.61 -6.65
CA ALA A 272 11.69 29.69 -6.37
C ALA A 272 13.02 29.55 -7.16
N MET A 273 13.29 28.38 -7.73
CA MET A 273 14.44 28.11 -8.58
C MET A 273 14.10 28.06 -10.08
N GLY A 274 12.82 28.25 -10.44
CA GLY A 274 12.32 28.08 -11.79
C GLY A 274 12.17 26.62 -12.22
N GLU A 275 12.06 25.71 -11.25
CA GLU A 275 12.00 24.24 -11.44
C GLU A 275 10.69 23.68 -10.87
N ASP A 276 10.34 22.48 -11.28
CA ASP A 276 9.20 21.73 -10.77
C ASP A 276 9.47 20.23 -10.84
N TYR A 277 8.53 19.40 -10.37
CA TYR A 277 8.52 17.94 -10.53
C TYR A 277 7.17 17.48 -11.06
N ASN A 278 7.13 16.29 -11.68
CA ASN A 278 5.91 15.68 -12.25
C ASN A 278 4.94 15.20 -11.16
#